data_3c851962ed8580a303fa356d2ae6da22
#
_entry.id   3c851962ed8580a303fa356d2ae6da22
#
_cell.length_a   1.000
_cell.length_b   1.000
_cell.length_c   1.000
_cell.angle_alpha   90.00
_cell.angle_beta   90.00
_cell.angle_gamma   90.00
#
_symmetry.space_group_name_H-M   'P 1'
#
loop_
_entity.id
_entity.type
_entity.pdbx_description
1 polymer ?
#
loop_
_entity_poly.entity_id
_entity_poly.type
_entity_poly.pdbx_seq_one_letter_code
_entity_poly.pdbx_strand_id
1 'polypeptide(L)'
;MTRKELEDLDKKIKANQTCIAYSFDAAHCSGGPITSHSIARSEQLKCIAENDKVCVWNNSISKCFHLMDESGGTKKTLFEPWTIQKASTFEGFYNYHDTQLFNLIDKPIVSFDDEVILQLHYRAMSYEFFHKKTSIDFFDSILSRDEVYTSPLYDDILDMKKGNDIGLNDVKNEISVCEKAFSTKNVNKDVKAVVFSFDAMTPVMCTGGWVPSYTIDKEKTLFQDDMESDAPLIGMTLGIDANNKSFWALTYTDDSDINIQKFLESLKKYQSKRFLDIAVLFCLQKSQNACCRPSWYTGLQKWRKDFIDRGFNEIDESSHKRVVGVNLLNMAYTVTQVV
;
A
#
# COMPACT_ATOMS: atom_id res chain seq x y z
N MET A 1 -9.81 1.84 -27.63
CA MET A 1 -10.79 1.83 -26.48
C MET A 1 -10.99 3.22 -25.96
N THR A 2 -12.23 3.57 -25.59
CA THR A 2 -12.53 4.84 -24.92
C THR A 2 -12.24 4.74 -23.42
N ARG A 3 -12.01 5.88 -22.76
CA ARG A 3 -11.85 5.95 -21.31
C ARG A 3 -12.99 5.29 -20.55
N LYS A 4 -14.24 5.49 -21.01
CA LYS A 4 -15.42 4.90 -20.39
C LYS A 4 -15.41 3.37 -20.46
N GLU A 5 -15.04 2.80 -21.60
CA GLU A 5 -14.91 1.34 -21.75
C GLU A 5 -13.86 0.76 -20.80
N LEU A 6 -12.73 1.43 -20.60
CA LEU A 6 -11.69 1.03 -19.65
C LEU A 6 -12.20 1.11 -18.20
N GLU A 7 -12.90 2.19 -17.83
CA GLU A 7 -13.48 2.34 -16.48
C GLU A 7 -14.58 1.30 -16.20
N ASP A 8 -15.40 0.97 -17.18
CA ASP A 8 -16.45 -0.04 -17.04
C ASP A 8 -15.86 -1.46 -16.95
N LEU A 9 -14.79 -1.74 -17.69
CA LEU A 9 -14.04 -2.99 -17.60
C LEU A 9 -13.41 -3.15 -16.22
N ASP A 10 -12.70 -2.14 -15.71
CA ASP A 10 -12.07 -2.14 -14.39
C ASP A 10 -13.11 -2.41 -13.28
N LYS A 11 -14.26 -1.72 -13.31
CA LYS A 11 -15.36 -1.95 -12.37
C LYS A 11 -15.90 -3.38 -12.43
N LYS A 12 -16.10 -3.92 -13.65
CA LYS A 12 -16.59 -5.28 -13.84
C LYS A 12 -15.62 -6.32 -13.28
N ILE A 13 -14.32 -6.14 -13.50
CA ILE A 13 -13.29 -7.03 -12.98
C ILE A 13 -13.28 -7.01 -11.45
N LYS A 14 -13.29 -5.82 -10.83
CA LYS A 14 -13.29 -5.67 -9.38
C LYS A 14 -14.54 -6.29 -8.73
N ALA A 15 -15.71 -6.12 -9.32
CA ALA A 15 -16.95 -6.69 -8.81
C ALA A 15 -17.05 -8.23 -8.89
N ASN A 16 -16.21 -8.87 -9.71
CA ASN A 16 -16.21 -10.31 -9.92
C ASN A 16 -15.13 -11.06 -9.12
N GLN A 17 -14.47 -10.40 -8.17
CA GLN A 17 -13.44 -11.06 -7.36
C GLN A 17 -14.05 -11.99 -6.31
N THR A 18 -13.28 -13.00 -5.92
CA THR A 18 -13.62 -13.92 -4.82
C THR A 18 -13.00 -13.43 -3.52
N CYS A 19 -13.58 -13.85 -2.39
CA CYS A 19 -13.00 -13.58 -1.08
C CYS A 19 -11.57 -14.11 -0.99
N ILE A 20 -10.62 -13.29 -0.55
CA ILE A 20 -9.22 -13.69 -0.38
C ILE A 20 -9.11 -14.84 0.64
N ALA A 21 -9.88 -14.79 1.72
CA ALA A 21 -9.91 -15.80 2.76
C ALA A 21 -10.58 -17.14 2.32
N TYR A 22 -11.07 -17.25 1.08
CA TYR A 22 -11.73 -18.47 0.59
C TYR A 22 -10.80 -19.69 0.63
N SER A 23 -9.51 -19.50 0.47
CA SER A 23 -8.50 -20.54 0.47
C SER A 23 -8.44 -21.34 1.78
N PHE A 24 -8.66 -20.66 2.92
CA PHE A 24 -8.53 -21.29 4.23
C PHE A 24 -9.84 -21.37 5.03
N ASP A 25 -10.86 -20.59 4.68
CA ASP A 25 -12.16 -20.58 5.39
C ASP A 25 -13.35 -20.43 4.40
N ALA A 26 -13.44 -21.36 3.47
CA ALA A 26 -14.52 -21.39 2.48
C ALA A 26 -15.93 -21.51 3.10
N ALA A 27 -16.03 -22.14 4.30
CA ALA A 27 -17.31 -22.40 4.95
C ALA A 27 -18.08 -21.12 5.32
N HIS A 28 -17.36 -20.01 5.59
CA HIS A 28 -17.94 -18.73 5.93
C HIS A 28 -18.00 -17.74 4.74
N CYS A 29 -17.66 -18.21 3.54
CA CYS A 29 -17.77 -17.44 2.31
C CYS A 29 -19.21 -17.52 1.76
N SER A 30 -20.10 -16.66 2.22
CA SER A 30 -21.47 -16.55 1.74
C SER A 30 -21.80 -15.12 1.28
N GLY A 31 -22.58 -14.99 0.22
CA GLY A 31 -22.90 -13.71 -0.39
C GLY A 31 -21.91 -13.33 -1.49
N GLY A 32 -21.58 -12.05 -1.58
CA GLY A 32 -20.57 -11.47 -2.48
C GLY A 32 -19.53 -10.67 -1.71
N PRO A 33 -18.42 -10.29 -2.36
CA PRO A 33 -17.45 -9.38 -1.76
C PRO A 33 -18.11 -8.06 -1.36
N ILE A 34 -17.71 -7.54 -0.22
CA ILE A 34 -18.13 -6.23 0.24
C ILE A 34 -17.04 -5.19 -0.03
N THR A 35 -17.38 -3.94 0.05
CA THR A 35 -16.41 -2.85 0.01
C THR A 35 -15.69 -2.77 1.36
N SER A 36 -14.55 -3.45 1.45
CA SER A 36 -13.65 -3.47 2.62
C SER A 36 -12.73 -2.26 2.62
N HIS A 37 -12.40 -1.73 3.82
CA HIS A 37 -11.44 -0.65 3.95
C HIS A 37 -10.06 -1.20 4.33
N SER A 38 -9.04 -0.90 3.54
CA SER A 38 -7.66 -1.25 3.90
C SER A 38 -7.08 -0.33 4.98
N ILE A 39 -7.52 0.93 5.06
CA ILE A 39 -7.31 1.84 6.19
C ILE A 39 -8.64 2.00 6.91
N ALA A 40 -8.72 1.66 8.20
CA ALA A 40 -9.95 1.68 8.98
C ALA A 40 -10.66 3.04 8.89
N ARG A 41 -11.93 3.03 8.44
CA ARG A 41 -12.68 4.26 8.15
C ARG A 41 -12.95 5.11 9.38
N SER A 42 -13.48 4.48 10.45
CA SER A 42 -13.90 5.18 11.67
C SER A 42 -12.74 5.66 12.51
N GLU A 43 -11.70 4.84 12.60
CA GLU A 43 -10.61 5.05 13.57
C GLU A 43 -9.38 5.74 12.94
N GLN A 44 -9.24 5.64 11.62
CA GLN A 44 -8.08 6.17 10.93
C GLN A 44 -8.47 7.31 9.96
N LEU A 45 -9.21 7.00 8.89
CA LEU A 45 -9.53 8.01 7.87
C LEU A 45 -10.32 9.20 8.43
N LYS A 46 -11.22 8.97 9.38
CA LYS A 46 -12.01 10.04 10.01
C LYS A 46 -11.13 11.06 10.77
N CYS A 47 -9.98 10.63 11.30
CA CYS A 47 -9.06 11.52 12.03
C CYS A 47 -8.36 12.54 11.12
N ILE A 48 -8.22 12.23 9.83
CA ILE A 48 -7.60 13.14 8.85
C ILE A 48 -8.61 13.73 7.87
N ALA A 49 -9.89 13.29 7.94
CA ALA A 49 -10.93 13.79 7.05
C ALA A 49 -11.34 15.23 7.36
N GLU A 50 -11.71 15.96 6.33
CA GLU A 50 -12.35 17.27 6.38
C GLU A 50 -13.61 17.24 5.53
N ASN A 51 -14.78 17.53 6.14
CA ASN A 51 -16.08 17.39 5.49
C ASN A 51 -16.29 16.00 4.86
N ASP A 52 -15.97 14.94 5.62
CA ASP A 52 -16.02 13.54 5.20
C ASP A 52 -15.16 13.19 3.97
N LYS A 53 -14.15 13.99 3.67
CA LYS A 53 -13.23 13.77 2.54
C LYS A 53 -11.78 13.69 3.01
N VAL A 54 -11.02 12.86 2.30
CA VAL A 54 -9.55 12.80 2.33
C VAL A 54 -9.03 12.95 0.91
N CYS A 55 -7.79 13.40 0.74
CA CYS A 55 -7.15 13.34 -0.56
C CYS A 55 -6.48 11.98 -0.73
N VAL A 56 -6.73 11.33 -1.87
CA VAL A 56 -6.16 10.05 -2.26
C VAL A 56 -5.41 10.20 -3.57
N TRP A 57 -4.37 9.40 -3.74
CA TRP A 57 -3.76 9.24 -5.04
C TRP A 57 -4.64 8.31 -5.89
N ASN A 58 -5.21 8.84 -6.98
CA ASN A 58 -6.08 8.06 -7.84
C ASN A 58 -5.24 7.27 -8.84
N ASN A 59 -4.96 6.03 -8.50
CA ASN A 59 -4.14 5.07 -9.25
C ASN A 59 -4.95 4.01 -9.99
N SER A 60 -6.25 4.25 -10.28
CA SER A 60 -6.99 3.24 -11.04
C SER A 60 -6.25 2.93 -12.34
N ILE A 61 -6.09 1.64 -12.65
CA ILE A 61 -5.33 1.19 -13.82
C ILE A 61 -5.90 1.76 -15.12
N SER A 62 -7.23 1.88 -15.21
CA SER A 62 -7.91 2.51 -16.33
C SER A 62 -7.55 3.98 -16.53
N LYS A 63 -7.32 4.73 -15.42
CA LYS A 63 -6.89 6.13 -15.48
C LYS A 63 -5.42 6.23 -15.86
N CYS A 64 -4.57 5.39 -15.29
CA CYS A 64 -3.15 5.36 -15.65
C CYS A 64 -2.97 5.05 -17.15
N PHE A 65 -3.70 4.08 -17.66
CA PHE A 65 -3.66 3.68 -19.04
C PHE A 65 -4.09 4.81 -20.01
N HIS A 66 -5.15 5.53 -19.67
CA HIS A 66 -5.63 6.66 -20.46
C HIS A 66 -4.65 7.85 -20.45
N LEU A 67 -3.97 8.09 -19.32
CA LEU A 67 -2.95 9.14 -19.23
C LEU A 67 -1.71 8.83 -20.08
N MET A 68 -1.36 7.56 -20.29
CA MET A 68 -0.27 7.15 -21.17
C MET A 68 -0.59 7.40 -22.65
N ASP A 69 -1.84 7.23 -23.06
CA ASP A 69 -2.27 7.41 -24.46
C ASP A 69 -2.37 8.89 -24.86
N GLU A 70 -2.87 9.77 -23.98
CA GLU A 70 -3.13 11.18 -24.35
C GLU A 70 -1.92 12.10 -24.33
N SER A 71 -0.86 11.78 -23.59
CA SER A 71 0.07 12.82 -23.22
C SER A 71 1.45 12.72 -23.87
N GLY A 72 1.86 11.55 -24.40
CA GLY A 72 3.27 11.38 -24.79
C GLY A 72 4.25 11.85 -23.69
N GLY A 73 3.71 12.21 -22.52
CA GLY A 73 4.39 12.71 -21.35
C GLY A 73 3.48 12.63 -20.13
N THR A 74 4.00 12.11 -19.04
CA THR A 74 3.31 11.88 -17.77
C THR A 74 2.57 13.12 -17.26
N LYS A 75 1.25 13.14 -17.40
CA LYS A 75 0.42 14.08 -16.66
C LYS A 75 0.53 13.74 -15.17
N LYS A 76 0.91 14.71 -14.36
CA LYS A 76 0.99 14.58 -12.91
C LYS A 76 -0.34 14.12 -12.36
N THR A 77 -0.39 12.90 -11.83
CA THR A 77 -1.51 12.43 -11.04
C THR A 77 -1.45 13.11 -9.69
N LEU A 78 -2.35 14.04 -9.46
CA LEU A 78 -2.44 14.74 -8.18
C LEU A 78 -3.34 13.95 -7.23
N PHE A 79 -3.13 14.11 -5.94
CA PHE A 79 -4.08 13.66 -4.94
C PHE A 79 -5.44 14.35 -5.12
N GLU A 80 -6.50 13.58 -5.18
CA GLU A 80 -7.87 14.04 -5.41
C GLU A 80 -8.73 13.84 -4.15
N PRO A 81 -9.69 14.77 -3.86
CA PRO A 81 -10.57 14.61 -2.70
C PRO A 81 -11.62 13.53 -2.95
N TRP A 82 -11.61 12.49 -2.13
CA TRP A 82 -12.58 11.41 -2.11
C TRP A 82 -13.30 11.35 -0.76
N THR A 83 -14.56 10.89 -0.74
CA THR A 83 -15.23 10.62 0.52
C THR A 83 -14.57 9.45 1.24
N ILE A 84 -14.57 9.46 2.58
CA ILE A 84 -13.99 8.38 3.38
C ILE A 84 -14.68 7.02 3.15
N GLN A 85 -15.91 7.01 2.61
CA GLN A 85 -16.61 5.78 2.22
C GLN A 85 -15.99 5.11 1.00
N LYS A 86 -15.31 5.87 0.14
CA LYS A 86 -14.69 5.37 -1.10
C LYS A 86 -13.16 5.30 -1.03
N ALA A 87 -12.57 6.06 -0.11
CA ALA A 87 -11.12 6.10 0.04
C ALA A 87 -10.61 4.80 0.62
N SER A 88 -9.51 4.29 0.07
CA SER A 88 -8.82 3.10 0.59
C SER A 88 -9.71 1.84 0.65
N THR A 89 -10.57 1.66 -0.35
CA THR A 89 -11.49 0.51 -0.43
C THR A 89 -11.12 -0.48 -1.52
N PHE A 90 -11.45 -1.76 -1.29
CA PHE A 90 -11.32 -2.85 -2.25
C PHE A 90 -12.35 -3.96 -1.97
N GLU A 91 -12.69 -4.74 -2.97
CA GLU A 91 -13.67 -5.84 -2.86
C GLU A 91 -12.97 -7.19 -2.62
N GLY A 92 -12.14 -7.27 -1.56
CA GLY A 92 -11.30 -8.43 -1.28
C GLY A 92 -11.89 -9.45 -0.30
N PHE A 93 -12.92 -9.09 0.48
CA PHE A 93 -13.46 -9.94 1.52
C PHE A 93 -14.98 -9.99 1.51
N TYR A 94 -15.55 -11.10 2.03
CA TYR A 94 -16.94 -11.15 2.43
C TYR A 94 -17.10 -10.59 3.85
N ASN A 95 -18.31 -10.16 4.18
CA ASN A 95 -18.58 -9.45 5.44
C ASN A 95 -18.10 -10.18 6.70
N TYR A 96 -18.26 -11.51 6.76
CA TYR A 96 -17.79 -12.31 7.88
C TYR A 96 -16.26 -12.16 8.06
N HIS A 97 -15.50 -12.40 6.99
CA HIS A 97 -14.04 -12.35 7.04
C HIS A 97 -13.50 -10.95 7.31
N ASP A 98 -14.07 -9.92 6.66
CA ASP A 98 -13.67 -8.53 6.94
C ASP A 98 -13.83 -8.19 8.43
N THR A 99 -14.96 -8.60 9.03
CA THR A 99 -15.25 -8.33 10.44
C THR A 99 -14.38 -9.15 11.39
N GLN A 100 -14.16 -10.44 11.11
CA GLN A 100 -13.46 -11.33 12.04
C GLN A 100 -11.93 -11.17 11.97
N LEU A 101 -11.37 -11.06 10.76
CA LEU A 101 -9.93 -11.03 10.55
C LEU A 101 -9.30 -9.68 10.92
N PHE A 102 -10.10 -8.60 11.01
CA PHE A 102 -9.57 -7.26 11.23
C PHE A 102 -10.17 -6.56 12.46
N ASN A 103 -10.80 -7.33 13.35
CA ASN A 103 -11.54 -6.83 14.48
C ASN A 103 -10.71 -6.02 15.50
N LEU A 104 -9.38 -6.22 15.55
CA LEU A 104 -8.48 -5.48 16.44
C LEU A 104 -8.01 -4.17 15.81
N ILE A 105 -7.78 -4.15 14.52
CA ILE A 105 -7.27 -2.96 13.82
C ILE A 105 -8.36 -2.05 13.26
N ASP A 106 -9.61 -2.51 13.25
CA ASP A 106 -10.80 -1.68 12.99
C ASP A 106 -11.29 -0.92 14.23
N LYS A 107 -10.65 -1.15 15.38
CA LYS A 107 -10.82 -0.43 16.63
C LYS A 107 -9.58 0.42 16.92
N PRO A 108 -9.65 1.33 17.92
CA PRO A 108 -8.47 2.05 18.36
C PRO A 108 -7.38 1.07 18.83
N ILE A 109 -6.20 1.11 18.23
CA ILE A 109 -5.09 0.21 18.56
C ILE A 109 -4.48 0.66 19.89
N VAL A 110 -4.57 -0.21 20.90
CA VAL A 110 -4.07 0.07 22.26
C VAL A 110 -2.64 -0.46 22.45
N SER A 111 -2.34 -1.61 21.82
CA SER A 111 -1.03 -2.28 21.88
C SER A 111 -0.70 -2.89 20.52
N PHE A 112 0.58 -3.10 20.30
CA PHE A 112 1.09 -3.78 19.11
C PHE A 112 1.53 -5.20 19.49
N ASP A 113 0.57 -6.03 19.88
CA ASP A 113 0.79 -7.45 20.12
C ASP A 113 0.80 -8.24 18.79
N ASP A 114 1.16 -9.52 18.89
CA ASP A 114 1.33 -10.38 17.72
C ASP A 114 0.04 -10.50 16.89
N GLU A 115 -1.15 -10.46 17.50
CA GLU A 115 -2.42 -10.53 16.77
C GLU A 115 -2.68 -9.25 15.97
N VAL A 116 -2.42 -8.08 16.56
CA VAL A 116 -2.51 -6.79 15.87
C VAL A 116 -1.51 -6.74 14.71
N ILE A 117 -0.27 -7.18 14.95
CA ILE A 117 0.78 -7.23 13.91
C ILE A 117 0.37 -8.15 12.75
N LEU A 118 -0.15 -9.34 13.05
CA LEU A 118 -0.67 -10.25 12.03
C LEU A 118 -1.80 -9.61 11.20
N GLN A 119 -2.77 -8.95 11.85
CA GLN A 119 -3.88 -8.31 11.17
C GLN A 119 -3.42 -7.13 10.31
N LEU A 120 -2.45 -6.32 10.76
CA LEU A 120 -1.87 -5.23 9.97
C LEU A 120 -1.17 -5.76 8.72
N HIS A 121 -0.36 -6.81 8.87
CA HIS A 121 0.35 -7.42 7.76
C HIS A 121 -0.61 -8.04 6.75
N TYR A 122 -1.54 -8.86 7.23
CA TYR A 122 -2.52 -9.54 6.36
C TYR A 122 -3.37 -8.52 5.58
N ARG A 123 -3.81 -7.42 6.21
CA ARG A 123 -4.57 -6.37 5.53
C ARG A 123 -3.74 -5.68 4.45
N ALA A 124 -2.48 -5.37 4.72
CA ALA A 124 -1.57 -4.77 3.74
C ALA A 124 -1.35 -5.69 2.54
N MET A 125 -1.06 -6.97 2.78
CA MET A 125 -0.84 -7.96 1.73
C MET A 125 -2.12 -8.26 0.94
N SER A 126 -3.29 -8.29 1.59
CA SER A 126 -4.57 -8.50 0.93
C SER A 126 -4.93 -7.36 -0.03
N TYR A 127 -4.59 -6.11 0.33
CA TYR A 127 -4.75 -4.97 -0.56
C TYR A 127 -3.87 -5.10 -1.81
N GLU A 128 -2.60 -5.45 -1.64
CA GLU A 128 -1.66 -5.67 -2.74
C GLU A 128 -2.10 -6.84 -3.63
N PHE A 129 -2.52 -7.94 -3.02
CA PHE A 129 -3.04 -9.11 -3.74
C PHE A 129 -4.21 -8.74 -4.65
N PHE A 130 -5.21 -8.05 -4.08
CA PHE A 130 -6.39 -7.63 -4.84
C PHE A 130 -6.01 -6.75 -6.04
N HIS A 131 -5.15 -5.78 -5.83
CA HIS A 131 -4.76 -4.85 -6.90
C HIS A 131 -3.92 -5.53 -7.98
N LYS A 132 -2.96 -6.39 -7.61
CA LYS A 132 -2.17 -7.15 -8.60
C LYS A 132 -3.05 -8.09 -9.40
N LYS A 133 -3.93 -8.84 -8.74
CA LYS A 133 -4.85 -9.77 -9.40
C LYS A 133 -5.79 -9.04 -10.37
N THR A 134 -6.44 -7.97 -9.93
CA THR A 134 -7.35 -7.19 -10.79
C THR A 134 -6.62 -6.50 -11.94
N SER A 135 -5.36 -6.10 -11.74
CA SER A 135 -4.51 -5.56 -12.81
C SER A 135 -4.19 -6.62 -13.87
N ILE A 136 -3.86 -7.84 -13.46
CA ILE A 136 -3.61 -8.96 -14.39
C ILE A 136 -4.87 -9.26 -15.20
N ASP A 137 -6.03 -9.42 -14.52
CA ASP A 137 -7.32 -9.69 -15.17
C ASP A 137 -7.68 -8.57 -16.17
N PHE A 138 -7.33 -7.32 -15.85
CA PHE A 138 -7.52 -6.18 -16.73
C PHE A 138 -6.59 -6.25 -17.95
N PHE A 139 -5.30 -6.50 -17.76
CA PHE A 139 -4.34 -6.63 -18.87
C PHE A 139 -4.68 -7.80 -19.78
N ASP A 140 -5.08 -8.95 -19.24
CA ASP A 140 -5.53 -10.09 -20.04
C ASP A 140 -6.74 -9.73 -20.91
N SER A 141 -7.70 -8.97 -20.33
CA SER A 141 -8.89 -8.55 -21.07
C SER A 141 -8.58 -7.56 -22.20
N ILE A 142 -7.57 -6.70 -22.04
CA ILE A 142 -7.19 -5.75 -23.10
C ILE A 142 -6.24 -6.38 -24.12
N LEU A 143 -5.29 -7.23 -23.70
CA LEU A 143 -4.35 -7.92 -24.60
C LEU A 143 -5.06 -8.91 -25.55
N SER A 144 -6.25 -9.41 -25.16
CA SER A 144 -7.06 -10.29 -26.01
C SER A 144 -7.72 -9.58 -27.20
N ARG A 145 -7.57 -8.25 -27.34
CA ARG A 145 -8.21 -7.45 -28.39
C ARG A 145 -7.25 -7.18 -29.54
N ASP A 146 -7.70 -7.41 -30.76
CA ASP A 146 -6.89 -7.21 -32.00
C ASP A 146 -6.33 -5.78 -32.12
N GLU A 147 -7.11 -4.77 -31.72
CA GLU A 147 -6.68 -3.36 -31.76
C GLU A 147 -5.50 -3.04 -30.83
N VAL A 148 -5.34 -3.80 -29.74
CA VAL A 148 -4.23 -3.62 -28.78
C VAL A 148 -2.98 -4.34 -29.29
N TYR A 149 -3.14 -5.50 -29.93
CA TYR A 149 -2.03 -6.26 -30.51
C TYR A 149 -1.23 -5.46 -31.55
N THR A 150 -1.89 -4.57 -32.30
CA THR A 150 -1.25 -3.69 -33.29
C THR A 150 -0.85 -2.32 -32.71
N SER A 151 -1.08 -2.08 -31.43
CA SER A 151 -0.75 -0.82 -30.76
C SER A 151 0.75 -0.74 -30.41
N PRO A 152 1.38 0.43 -30.51
CA PRO A 152 2.74 0.65 -30.02
C PRO A 152 2.88 0.43 -28.49
N LEU A 153 1.78 0.36 -27.74
CA LEU A 153 1.76 0.11 -26.30
C LEU A 153 1.69 -1.38 -25.93
N TYR A 154 1.68 -2.28 -26.90
CA TYR A 154 1.51 -3.72 -26.65
C TYR A 154 2.59 -4.29 -25.73
N ASP A 155 3.85 -4.01 -26.05
CA ASP A 155 4.98 -4.50 -25.26
C ASP A 155 5.00 -3.91 -23.85
N ASP A 156 4.69 -2.61 -23.68
CA ASP A 156 4.60 -1.96 -22.37
C ASP A 156 3.50 -2.61 -21.49
N ILE A 157 2.34 -2.93 -22.10
CA ILE A 157 1.24 -3.61 -21.39
C ILE A 157 1.66 -5.02 -20.99
N LEU A 158 2.35 -5.74 -21.85
CA LEU A 158 2.85 -7.09 -21.58
C LEU A 158 3.86 -7.08 -20.42
N ASP A 159 4.78 -6.12 -20.41
CA ASP A 159 5.76 -5.96 -19.34
C ASP A 159 5.09 -5.58 -18.02
N MET A 160 4.09 -4.69 -18.04
CA MET A 160 3.29 -4.37 -16.85
C MET A 160 2.57 -5.60 -16.30
N LYS A 161 1.96 -6.42 -17.18
CA LYS A 161 1.33 -7.68 -16.77
C LYS A 161 2.33 -8.61 -16.13
N LYS A 162 3.48 -8.85 -16.79
CA LYS A 162 4.54 -9.72 -16.27
C LYS A 162 5.03 -9.27 -14.87
N GLY A 163 5.23 -7.98 -14.66
CA GLY A 163 5.60 -7.43 -13.34
C GLY A 163 4.52 -7.67 -12.28
N ASN A 164 3.22 -7.59 -12.65
CA ASN A 164 2.13 -7.91 -11.73
C ASN A 164 2.04 -9.43 -11.45
N ASP A 165 2.29 -10.29 -12.44
CA ASP A 165 2.30 -11.76 -12.26
C ASP A 165 3.38 -12.19 -11.27
N ILE A 166 4.61 -11.65 -11.39
CA ILE A 166 5.73 -11.89 -10.46
C ILE A 166 5.31 -11.43 -9.05
N GLY A 167 4.95 -10.16 -8.90
CA GLY A 167 4.60 -9.61 -7.60
C GLY A 167 3.33 -10.22 -6.98
N LEU A 168 2.43 -10.83 -7.77
CA LEU A 168 1.28 -11.58 -7.24
C LEU A 168 1.74 -12.86 -6.55
N ASN A 169 2.77 -13.54 -7.06
CA ASN A 169 3.32 -14.73 -6.44
C ASN A 169 3.98 -14.40 -5.10
N ASP A 170 4.76 -13.30 -5.05
CA ASP A 170 5.37 -12.84 -3.79
C ASP A 170 4.31 -12.58 -2.72
N VAL A 171 3.25 -11.84 -3.08
CA VAL A 171 2.15 -11.53 -2.15
C VAL A 171 1.38 -12.78 -1.73
N LYS A 172 1.20 -13.78 -2.60
CA LYS A 172 0.56 -15.05 -2.23
C LYS A 172 1.33 -15.81 -1.15
N ASN A 173 2.66 -15.77 -1.20
CA ASN A 173 3.49 -16.39 -0.18
C ASN A 173 3.24 -15.73 1.19
N GLU A 174 3.24 -14.39 1.26
CA GLU A 174 2.94 -13.65 2.48
C GLU A 174 1.53 -13.93 3.03
N ILE A 175 0.52 -13.94 2.15
CA ILE A 175 -0.87 -14.30 2.51
C ILE A 175 -0.94 -15.72 3.08
N SER A 176 -0.27 -16.69 2.46
CA SER A 176 -0.26 -18.08 2.91
C SER A 176 0.31 -18.25 4.31
N VAL A 177 1.36 -17.49 4.66
CA VAL A 177 1.93 -17.46 6.02
C VAL A 177 0.89 -16.93 7.02
N CYS A 178 0.22 -15.83 6.71
CA CYS A 178 -0.82 -15.28 7.58
C CYS A 178 -2.01 -16.23 7.77
N GLU A 179 -2.50 -16.83 6.69
CA GLU A 179 -3.64 -17.79 6.74
C GLU A 179 -3.31 -19.01 7.59
N LYS A 180 -2.08 -19.50 7.51
CA LYS A 180 -1.58 -20.56 8.39
C LYS A 180 -1.57 -20.12 9.85
N ALA A 181 -1.10 -18.90 10.15
CA ALA A 181 -1.09 -18.35 11.50
C ALA A 181 -2.51 -18.23 12.08
N PHE A 182 -3.48 -17.72 11.31
CA PHE A 182 -4.90 -17.66 11.70
C PHE A 182 -5.48 -19.06 11.96
N SER A 183 -5.22 -20.04 11.07
CA SER A 183 -5.75 -21.39 11.16
C SER A 183 -5.21 -22.15 12.38
N THR A 184 -3.93 -21.97 12.70
CA THR A 184 -3.26 -22.70 13.79
C THR A 184 -3.36 -21.99 15.14
N LYS A 185 -3.86 -20.76 15.16
CA LYS A 185 -3.85 -19.86 16.34
C LYS A 185 -2.45 -19.69 16.95
N ASN A 186 -1.42 -19.85 16.13
CA ASN A 186 -0.01 -19.73 16.52
C ASN A 186 0.58 -18.45 15.93
N VAL A 187 0.15 -17.32 16.48
CA VAL A 187 0.43 -15.98 15.94
C VAL A 187 1.90 -15.57 16.16
N ASN A 188 2.57 -16.12 17.18
CA ASN A 188 3.81 -15.57 17.74
C ASN A 188 5.09 -15.80 16.93
N LYS A 189 5.07 -16.46 15.77
CA LYS A 189 6.31 -16.86 15.09
C LYS A 189 6.42 -16.47 13.63
N ASP A 190 5.29 -16.26 12.99
CA ASP A 190 5.25 -16.20 11.53
C ASP A 190 5.28 -14.76 10.98
N VAL A 191 4.85 -13.75 11.75
CA VAL A 191 4.92 -12.33 11.36
C VAL A 191 5.66 -11.51 12.42
N LYS A 192 6.63 -10.75 12.00
CA LYS A 192 7.44 -9.84 12.81
C LYS A 192 7.10 -8.39 12.48
N ALA A 193 7.49 -7.48 13.37
CA ALA A 193 7.33 -6.05 13.12
C ALA A 193 8.45 -5.22 13.75
N VAL A 194 8.64 -4.05 13.18
CA VAL A 194 9.27 -2.90 13.83
C VAL A 194 8.24 -1.77 13.84
N VAL A 195 7.88 -1.29 15.01
CA VAL A 195 6.87 -0.23 15.18
C VAL A 195 7.51 1.00 15.82
N PHE A 196 7.37 2.13 15.15
CA PHE A 196 7.75 3.45 15.66
C PHE A 196 6.50 4.23 16.04
N SER A 197 6.47 4.77 17.26
CA SER A 197 5.43 5.66 17.76
C SER A 197 5.95 7.11 17.80
N PHE A 198 5.08 8.04 17.46
CA PHE A 198 5.37 9.47 17.41
C PHE A 198 4.39 10.22 18.29
N ASP A 199 4.86 11.16 19.11
CA ASP A 199 4.02 11.98 20.01
C ASP A 199 3.22 13.07 19.25
N ALA A 200 3.02 12.91 17.97
CA ALA A 200 2.30 13.80 17.09
C ALA A 200 1.35 13.04 16.18
N MET A 201 0.30 13.71 15.72
CA MET A 201 -0.65 13.17 14.76
C MET A 201 -0.24 13.54 13.34
N THR A 202 0.02 12.54 12.49
CA THR A 202 0.31 12.74 11.07
C THR A 202 -0.93 13.13 10.28
N PRO A 203 -0.81 13.98 9.27
CA PRO A 203 -1.90 14.24 8.32
C PRO A 203 -2.02 13.18 7.22
N VAL A 204 -1.23 12.11 7.27
CA VAL A 204 -1.17 11.05 6.26
C VAL A 204 -1.41 9.70 6.91
N MET A 205 -2.24 8.89 6.26
CA MET A 205 -2.48 7.48 6.58
C MET A 205 -2.12 6.64 5.38
N CYS A 206 -1.61 5.44 5.63
CA CYS A 206 -1.17 4.54 4.56
C CYS A 206 -1.27 3.09 5.02
N THR A 207 -1.59 2.19 4.09
CA THR A 207 -1.30 0.75 4.22
C THR A 207 -0.94 0.19 2.85
N GLY A 208 -0.07 -0.82 2.81
CA GLY A 208 0.34 -1.47 1.56
C GLY A 208 1.59 -2.31 1.75
N GLY A 209 2.00 -3.00 0.69
CA GLY A 209 3.21 -3.79 0.63
C GLY A 209 4.31 -3.11 -0.18
N TRP A 210 5.55 -3.41 0.14
CA TRP A 210 6.70 -2.89 -0.57
C TRP A 210 7.88 -3.87 -0.53
N VAL A 211 8.58 -4.00 -1.67
CA VAL A 211 9.83 -4.77 -1.76
C VAL A 211 11.00 -3.88 -1.38
N PRO A 212 11.83 -4.24 -0.39
CA PRO A 212 12.96 -3.44 0.06
C PRO A 212 14.15 -3.52 -0.93
N SER A 213 13.96 -2.92 -2.11
CA SER A 213 14.98 -2.89 -3.16
C SER A 213 16.15 -1.96 -2.83
N TYR A 214 15.96 -0.98 -1.96
CA TYR A 214 16.97 -0.01 -1.52
C TYR A 214 16.85 0.27 -0.04
N THR A 215 17.99 0.56 0.59
CA THR A 215 18.02 1.13 1.93
C THR A 215 17.63 2.61 1.89
N ILE A 216 17.33 3.20 3.04
CA ILE A 216 17.10 4.66 3.15
C ILE A 216 18.32 5.48 2.71
N ASP A 217 19.53 4.93 2.91
CA ASP A 217 20.82 5.52 2.49
C ASP A 217 21.14 5.29 1.01
N LYS A 218 20.33 4.49 0.32
CA LYS A 218 20.43 4.18 -1.12
C LYS A 218 21.46 3.13 -1.48
N GLU A 219 21.90 2.37 -0.55
CA GLU A 219 22.61 1.15 -0.90
C GLU A 219 21.59 0.20 -1.56
N LYS A 220 21.91 -0.26 -2.76
CA LYS A 220 21.13 -1.27 -3.45
C LYS A 220 21.12 -2.54 -2.60
N THR A 221 19.96 -3.10 -2.33
CA THR A 221 19.84 -4.42 -1.74
C THR A 221 20.15 -5.50 -2.80
N LEU A 222 20.41 -6.71 -2.37
CA LEU A 222 20.84 -7.80 -3.28
C LEU A 222 19.72 -8.26 -4.23
N PHE A 223 18.46 -7.95 -3.89
CA PHE A 223 17.29 -8.47 -4.58
C PHE A 223 17.15 -8.03 -6.05
N GLN A 224 17.67 -6.86 -6.44
CA GLN A 224 17.48 -6.33 -7.81
C GLN A 224 18.19 -7.10 -8.93
N ASP A 225 19.11 -8.00 -8.60
CA ASP A 225 19.88 -8.73 -9.60
C ASP A 225 19.27 -10.11 -9.93
N ASP A 226 18.27 -10.56 -9.17
CA ASP A 226 17.60 -11.85 -9.35
C ASP A 226 16.06 -11.66 -9.30
N MET A 227 15.46 -11.52 -10.48
CA MET A 227 14.01 -11.42 -10.62
C MET A 227 13.29 -12.79 -10.60
N GLU A 228 14.04 -13.90 -10.51
CA GLU A 228 13.48 -15.24 -10.50
C GLU A 228 13.25 -15.77 -9.06
N SER A 229 13.90 -15.17 -8.06
CA SER A 229 13.65 -15.50 -6.65
C SER A 229 12.47 -14.75 -6.07
N ASP A 230 11.79 -15.36 -5.09
CA ASP A 230 10.69 -14.70 -4.36
C ASP A 230 11.18 -13.41 -3.69
N ALA A 231 10.46 -12.32 -3.90
CA ALA A 231 10.80 -11.04 -3.32
C ALA A 231 10.35 -10.96 -1.86
N PRO A 232 11.24 -10.58 -0.92
CA PRO A 232 10.83 -10.31 0.44
C PRO A 232 9.93 -9.06 0.47
N LEU A 233 8.78 -9.17 1.14
CA LEU A 233 7.84 -8.06 1.25
C LEU A 233 7.81 -7.49 2.67
N ILE A 234 7.75 -6.17 2.74
CA ILE A 234 7.45 -5.44 3.97
C ILE A 234 6.04 -4.88 3.86
N GLY A 235 5.14 -5.28 4.75
CA GLY A 235 3.89 -4.59 4.98
C GLY A 235 4.16 -3.29 5.73
N MET A 236 3.58 -2.19 5.29
CA MET A 236 3.69 -0.90 5.96
C MET A 236 2.33 -0.33 6.30
N THR A 237 2.20 0.16 7.53
CA THR A 237 1.02 0.89 7.98
C THR A 237 1.45 2.15 8.72
N LEU A 238 1.04 3.31 8.21
CA LEU A 238 1.13 4.58 8.91
C LEU A 238 -0.26 4.95 9.38
N GLY A 239 -0.45 5.02 10.68
CA GLY A 239 -1.77 5.19 11.29
C GLY A 239 -1.71 5.96 12.60
N ILE A 240 -2.83 5.91 13.36
CA ILE A 240 -3.02 6.55 14.66
C ILE A 240 -3.42 5.48 15.67
N ASP A 241 -2.82 5.51 16.85
CA ASP A 241 -3.16 4.65 18.00
C ASP A 241 -4.35 5.19 18.83
N ALA A 242 -4.76 4.45 19.85
CA ALA A 242 -5.84 4.82 20.76
C ALA A 242 -5.59 6.14 21.53
N ASN A 243 -4.35 6.62 21.58
CA ASN A 243 -3.96 7.88 22.23
C ASN A 243 -3.86 9.05 21.25
N ASN A 244 -4.32 8.91 20.00
CA ASN A 244 -4.18 9.86 18.92
C ASN A 244 -2.72 10.17 18.56
N LYS A 245 -1.82 9.22 18.79
CA LYS A 245 -0.42 9.29 18.38
C LYS A 245 -0.20 8.53 17.11
N SER A 246 0.60 9.07 16.21
CA SER A 246 0.94 8.34 15.00
C SER A 246 1.86 7.17 15.30
N PHE A 247 1.67 6.08 14.53
CA PHE A 247 2.60 4.98 14.49
C PHE A 247 2.97 4.65 13.03
N TRP A 248 4.16 4.13 12.85
CA TRP A 248 4.60 3.53 11.59
C TRP A 248 5.03 2.10 11.85
N ALA A 249 4.21 1.15 11.42
CA ALA A 249 4.47 -0.26 11.54
C ALA A 249 5.03 -0.79 10.22
N LEU A 250 6.14 -1.50 10.31
CA LEU A 250 6.77 -2.26 9.23
C LEU A 250 6.73 -3.73 9.64
N THR A 251 5.97 -4.52 8.91
CA THR A 251 5.69 -5.92 9.22
C THR A 251 6.29 -6.83 8.13
N TYR A 252 6.77 -8.02 8.49
CA TYR A 252 7.43 -8.94 7.58
C TYR A 252 7.37 -10.38 8.11
N THR A 253 7.53 -11.37 7.25
CA THR A 253 7.44 -12.79 7.61
C THR A 253 8.80 -13.46 7.77
N ASP A 254 9.83 -13.02 7.07
CA ASP A 254 11.17 -13.57 7.16
C ASP A 254 12.14 -12.58 7.83
N ASP A 255 12.46 -12.85 9.10
CA ASP A 255 13.41 -12.06 9.88
C ASP A 255 14.89 -12.38 9.55
N SER A 256 15.15 -13.42 8.77
CA SER A 256 16.48 -13.77 8.28
C SER A 256 16.83 -13.14 6.92
N ASP A 257 15.85 -12.56 6.20
CA ASP A 257 16.12 -11.95 4.91
C ASP A 257 17.06 -10.75 5.03
N ILE A 258 18.15 -10.81 4.29
CA ILE A 258 19.22 -9.81 4.35
C ILE A 258 18.75 -8.43 3.83
N ASN A 259 17.79 -8.37 2.90
CA ASN A 259 17.32 -7.12 2.34
C ASN A 259 16.40 -6.40 3.32
N ILE A 260 15.51 -7.16 3.99
CA ILE A 260 14.68 -6.66 5.09
C ILE A 260 15.59 -6.11 6.20
N GLN A 261 16.57 -6.87 6.64
CA GLN A 261 17.47 -6.46 7.72
C GLN A 261 18.28 -5.21 7.36
N LYS A 262 18.86 -5.14 6.17
CA LYS A 262 19.58 -3.94 5.69
C LYS A 262 18.68 -2.72 5.65
N PHE A 263 17.44 -2.87 5.18
CA PHE A 263 16.48 -1.77 5.16
C PHE A 263 16.16 -1.27 6.57
N LEU A 264 15.79 -2.19 7.48
CA LEU A 264 15.47 -1.84 8.87
C LEU A 264 16.64 -1.22 9.62
N GLU A 265 17.86 -1.71 9.42
CA GLU A 265 19.07 -1.13 9.98
C GLU A 265 19.35 0.27 9.46
N SER A 266 19.11 0.50 8.16
CA SER A 266 19.26 1.83 7.58
C SER A 266 18.29 2.85 8.19
N LEU A 267 17.07 2.43 8.57
CA LEU A 267 16.11 3.29 9.27
C LEU A 267 16.58 3.71 10.66
N LYS A 268 17.25 2.81 11.39
CA LYS A 268 17.75 3.12 12.75
C LYS A 268 18.70 4.31 12.79
N LYS A 269 19.45 4.54 11.71
CA LYS A 269 20.39 5.68 11.58
C LYS A 269 19.67 7.04 11.55
N TYR A 270 18.37 7.05 11.18
CA TYR A 270 17.59 8.27 10.96
C TYR A 270 16.49 8.51 12.00
N GLN A 271 16.47 7.77 13.10
CA GLN A 271 15.55 7.99 14.23
C GLN A 271 15.81 9.34 14.92
N SER A 272 15.71 10.40 14.15
CA SER A 272 16.01 11.79 14.55
C SER A 272 14.76 12.66 14.45
N LYS A 273 14.93 13.95 14.68
CA LYS A 273 13.87 14.98 14.67
C LYS A 273 12.99 15.04 13.40
N ARG A 274 13.29 14.29 12.34
CA ARG A 274 12.54 14.24 11.07
C ARG A 274 12.13 12.86 10.65
N PHE A 275 12.11 11.90 11.56
CA PHE A 275 11.82 10.52 11.22
C PHE A 275 10.37 10.32 10.75
N LEU A 276 9.41 11.06 11.32
CA LEU A 276 8.02 11.04 10.84
C LEU A 276 7.88 11.64 9.43
N ASP A 277 8.67 12.68 9.10
CA ASP A 277 8.71 13.21 7.72
C ASP A 277 9.19 12.13 6.73
N ILE A 278 10.18 11.32 7.13
CA ILE A 278 10.67 10.17 6.34
C ILE A 278 9.56 9.14 6.17
N ALA A 279 8.89 8.75 7.25
CA ALA A 279 7.79 7.79 7.20
C ALA A 279 6.66 8.26 6.28
N VAL A 280 6.23 9.54 6.42
CA VAL A 280 5.19 10.14 5.58
C VAL A 280 5.62 10.16 4.11
N LEU A 281 6.83 10.61 3.81
CA LEU A 281 7.31 10.67 2.43
C LEU A 281 7.44 9.27 1.84
N PHE A 282 7.98 8.32 2.61
CA PHE A 282 8.11 6.94 2.20
C PHE A 282 6.74 6.33 1.86
N CYS A 283 5.74 6.50 2.73
CA CYS A 283 4.38 6.04 2.50
C CYS A 283 3.76 6.68 1.25
N LEU A 284 3.94 7.99 1.07
CA LEU A 284 3.42 8.70 -0.11
C LEU A 284 4.11 8.28 -1.42
N GLN A 285 5.35 7.80 -1.38
CA GLN A 285 6.11 7.42 -2.57
C GLN A 285 6.08 5.93 -2.89
N LYS A 286 5.84 5.08 -1.89
CA LYS A 286 5.96 3.62 -2.04
C LYS A 286 4.62 2.89 -1.96
N SER A 287 3.60 3.51 -1.36
CA SER A 287 2.27 2.92 -1.33
C SER A 287 1.32 3.58 -2.32
N GLN A 288 0.61 2.76 -3.06
CA GLN A 288 -0.51 3.19 -3.88
C GLN A 288 -1.78 3.50 -3.07
N ASN A 289 -1.74 3.26 -1.76
CA ASN A 289 -2.86 3.39 -0.84
C ASN A 289 -2.52 4.35 0.30
N ALA A 290 -2.18 5.57 -0.06
CA ALA A 290 -1.96 6.66 0.87
C ALA A 290 -3.10 7.68 0.80
N CYS A 291 -3.60 8.06 1.97
CA CYS A 291 -4.63 9.09 2.15
C CYS A 291 -4.06 10.24 2.95
N CYS A 292 -4.41 11.48 2.61
CA CYS A 292 -3.94 12.63 3.37
C CYS A 292 -5.05 13.65 3.63
N ARG A 293 -4.84 14.46 4.69
CA ARG A 293 -5.73 15.55 5.05
C ARG A 293 -5.80 16.59 3.94
N PRO A 294 -6.99 16.98 3.46
CA PRO A 294 -7.14 17.92 2.34
C PRO A 294 -6.44 19.26 2.55
N SER A 295 -6.62 19.90 3.70
CA SER A 295 -5.99 21.21 3.98
C SER A 295 -4.46 21.13 4.05
N TRP A 296 -3.92 20.04 4.58
CA TRP A 296 -2.47 19.81 4.59
C TRP A 296 -1.91 19.71 3.17
N TYR A 297 -2.53 18.85 2.32
CA TYR A 297 -2.05 18.68 0.94
C TYR A 297 -2.19 19.95 0.12
N THR A 298 -3.33 20.65 0.20
CA THR A 298 -3.55 21.90 -0.54
C THR A 298 -2.62 23.01 -0.09
N GLY A 299 -2.27 23.05 1.19
CA GLY A 299 -1.33 24.01 1.80
C GLY A 299 0.14 23.76 1.46
N LEU A 300 0.49 22.58 0.90
CA LEU A 300 1.87 22.32 0.50
C LEU A 300 2.31 23.25 -0.63
N GLN A 301 3.53 23.75 -0.52
CA GLN A 301 4.19 24.50 -1.60
C GLN A 301 4.33 23.62 -2.85
N LYS A 302 4.29 24.25 -4.03
CA LYS A 302 4.33 23.53 -5.32
C LYS A 302 5.50 22.54 -5.41
N TRP A 303 6.70 22.93 -5.02
CA TRP A 303 7.87 22.05 -5.08
C TRP A 303 7.75 20.81 -4.19
N ARG A 304 7.01 20.89 -3.05
CA ARG A 304 6.73 19.73 -2.19
C ARG A 304 5.75 18.77 -2.84
N LYS A 305 4.70 19.30 -3.48
CA LYS A 305 3.77 18.49 -4.29
C LYS A 305 4.51 17.81 -5.44
N ASP A 306 5.30 18.60 -6.19
CA ASP A 306 6.10 18.07 -7.28
C ASP A 306 7.09 17.00 -6.81
N PHE A 307 7.59 17.08 -5.59
CA PHE A 307 8.48 16.09 -5.00
C PHE A 307 7.77 14.79 -4.61
N ILE A 308 6.56 14.88 -4.07
CA ILE A 308 5.71 13.72 -3.78
C ILE A 308 5.33 13.04 -5.10
N ASP A 309 4.86 13.80 -6.08
CA ASP A 309 4.41 13.28 -7.38
C ASP A 309 5.52 12.58 -8.17
N ARG A 310 6.76 13.06 -8.08
CA ARG A 310 7.91 12.41 -8.74
C ARG A 310 8.20 11.04 -8.18
N GLY A 311 8.01 10.82 -6.90
CA GLY A 311 8.24 9.51 -6.27
C GLY A 311 7.38 8.38 -6.85
N PHE A 312 6.19 8.71 -7.37
CA PHE A 312 5.32 7.75 -8.04
C PHE A 312 5.65 7.54 -9.52
N ASN A 313 6.21 8.55 -10.17
CA ASN A 313 6.42 8.55 -11.62
C ASN A 313 7.86 8.23 -12.03
N GLU A 314 8.81 8.35 -11.11
CA GLU A 314 10.21 8.04 -11.39
C GLU A 314 10.55 6.66 -10.84
N ILE A 315 10.58 5.67 -11.71
CA ILE A 315 11.20 4.35 -11.46
C ILE A 315 12.73 4.51 -11.28
N ASP A 316 13.24 5.72 -11.49
CA ASP A 316 14.67 6.03 -11.47
C ASP A 316 15.26 6.04 -10.03
N GLU A 317 16.41 5.40 -9.89
CA GLU A 317 17.26 5.33 -8.69
C GLU A 317 17.57 6.69 -8.07
N SER A 318 17.52 7.78 -8.85
CA SER A 318 17.76 9.13 -8.35
C SER A 318 16.67 9.68 -7.43
N SER A 319 15.44 9.17 -7.52
CA SER A 319 14.30 9.60 -6.70
C SER A 319 14.46 9.21 -5.23
N HIS A 320 15.10 8.08 -4.96
CA HIS A 320 15.39 7.62 -3.59
C HIS A 320 16.36 8.54 -2.84
N LYS A 321 17.15 9.32 -3.57
CA LYS A 321 18.24 10.17 -3.01
C LYS A 321 17.78 11.31 -2.11
N ARG A 322 16.49 11.59 -1.98
CA ARG A 322 15.99 12.83 -1.35
C ARG A 322 15.03 12.62 -0.18
N VAL A 323 14.77 11.37 0.22
CA VAL A 323 13.83 11.09 1.33
C VAL A 323 14.33 11.69 2.65
N VAL A 324 15.65 11.61 2.86
CA VAL A 324 16.28 12.11 4.09
C VAL A 324 16.55 13.61 3.95
N GLY A 325 15.86 14.43 4.72
CA GLY A 325 16.09 15.87 4.80
C GLY A 325 14.94 16.76 4.34
N VAL A 326 13.86 16.17 3.81
CA VAL A 326 12.67 16.95 3.46
C VAL A 326 11.82 17.22 4.70
N ASN A 327 11.48 18.49 4.92
CA ASN A 327 10.55 18.91 5.97
C ASN A 327 9.15 19.03 5.35
N LEU A 328 8.32 17.98 5.47
CA LEU A 328 6.94 17.97 4.97
C LEU A 328 5.95 18.46 6.01
N LEU A 329 6.14 18.08 7.27
CA LEU A 329 5.15 18.26 8.33
C LEU A 329 5.28 19.61 9.01
N ASN A 330 6.49 20.20 9.04
CA ASN A 330 6.79 21.46 9.72
C ASN A 330 6.31 21.50 11.18
N MET A 331 6.47 20.39 11.90
CA MET A 331 6.07 20.19 13.29
C MET A 331 7.19 19.52 14.08
N ALA A 332 7.19 19.73 15.40
CA ALA A 332 8.07 19.03 16.32
C ALA A 332 7.38 17.75 16.82
N TYR A 333 8.16 16.70 17.00
CA TYR A 333 7.71 15.41 17.56
C TYR A 333 8.91 14.65 18.12
N THR A 334 8.62 13.65 18.98
CA THR A 334 9.57 12.65 19.42
C THR A 334 9.20 11.29 18.82
N VAL A 335 10.17 10.41 18.68
CA VAL A 335 9.99 9.06 18.18
C VAL A 335 10.47 8.06 19.21
N THR A 336 9.70 6.97 19.37
CA THR A 336 10.04 5.83 20.21
C THR A 336 9.80 4.57 19.41
N GLN A 337 10.77 3.65 19.40
CA GLN A 337 10.53 2.30 18.88
C GLN A 337 9.77 1.53 19.98
N VAL A 338 8.64 0.92 19.64
CA VAL A 338 7.73 0.26 20.59
C VAL A 338 7.87 -1.26 20.51
N VAL A 339 8.14 -1.79 19.31
CA VAL A 339 8.34 -3.21 19.00
C VAL A 339 9.58 -3.40 18.16
#